data_703dff1081143d524f0c2108960f06f4
#
_entry.id   703dff1081143d524f0c2108960f06f4
#
_cell.length_a   1.000
_cell.length_b   1.000
_cell.length_c   1.000
_cell.angle_alpha   90.00
_cell.angle_beta   90.00
_cell.angle_gamma   90.00
#
_symmetry.space_group_name_H-M   'P 1'
#
loop_
_entity.id
_entity.type
_entity.pdbx_description
1 polymer ?
#
loop_
_entity_poly.entity_id
_entity_poly.type
_entity_poly.pdbx_seq_one_letter_code
_entity_poly.pdbx_strand_id
1 'polypeptide(L)'
;MNTAALFLWILNNLNYWVVMLFMAIESSFIPFPSEVVVPPAAWKAMDPASGMNFLLVIVVATIGADIGALINYYLAKWVGRPIIYRFADSRIGHMCLIDREKVETAEEYFRKHGAASTIFGRLVPAVRQLISIPAGLSGMHLGKFLSYTTIGA
;
A
#
# COMPACT_ATOMS: atom_id res chain seq x y z
N MET A 1 24.32 -0.64 2.85
CA MET A 1 23.81 0.47 3.68
C MET A 1 23.11 -0.16 4.88
N ASN A 2 23.53 0.20 6.10
CA ASN A 2 22.94 -0.37 7.31
C ASN A 2 21.52 0.18 7.52
N THR A 3 20.64 -0.62 8.12
CA THR A 3 19.26 -0.19 8.47
C THR A 3 19.24 1.11 9.26
N ALA A 4 20.19 1.31 10.17
CA ALA A 4 20.33 2.55 10.92
C ALA A 4 20.69 3.76 10.03
N ALA A 5 21.58 3.58 9.07
CA ALA A 5 21.96 4.63 8.13
C ALA A 5 20.79 5.02 7.21
N LEU A 6 20.01 4.04 6.75
CA LEU A 6 18.78 4.29 5.97
C LEU A 6 17.75 5.06 6.80
N PHE A 7 17.54 4.66 8.04
CA PHE A 7 16.60 5.31 8.94
C PHE A 7 17.00 6.78 9.21
N LEU A 8 18.27 7.03 9.49
CA LEU A 8 18.80 8.39 9.68
C LEU A 8 18.70 9.21 8.40
N TRP A 9 18.95 8.62 7.25
CA TRP A 9 18.79 9.30 5.97
C TRP A 9 17.32 9.70 5.72
N ILE A 10 16.39 8.77 5.99
CA ILE A 10 14.95 9.05 5.91
C ILE A 10 14.59 10.21 6.83
N LEU A 11 14.98 10.17 8.11
CA LEU A 11 14.68 11.22 9.08
C LEU A 11 15.21 12.59 8.63
N ASN A 12 16.43 12.66 8.11
CA ASN A 12 17.05 13.89 7.69
C ASN A 12 16.44 14.47 6.40
N ASN A 13 15.98 13.59 5.49
CA ASN A 13 15.40 13.99 4.20
C ASN A 13 13.86 13.94 4.18
N LEU A 14 13.24 13.80 5.34
CA LEU A 14 11.81 13.64 5.47
C LEU A 14 11.08 14.92 5.04
N ASN A 15 10.38 14.83 3.93
CA ASN A 15 9.50 15.86 3.37
C ASN A 15 8.25 15.18 2.76
N TYR A 16 7.30 15.98 2.30
CA TYR A 16 6.05 15.46 1.72
C TYR A 16 6.27 14.49 0.56
N TRP A 17 7.24 14.75 -0.31
CA TRP A 17 7.56 13.91 -1.46
C TRP A 17 8.12 12.55 -1.03
N VAL A 18 9.00 12.54 -0.04
CA VAL A 18 9.56 11.31 0.52
C VAL A 18 8.48 10.47 1.18
N VAL A 19 7.60 11.10 1.98
CA VAL A 19 6.46 10.42 2.60
C VAL A 19 5.56 9.81 1.52
N MET A 20 5.18 10.57 0.51
CA MET A 20 4.33 10.10 -0.59
C MET A 20 4.97 8.93 -1.34
N LEU A 21 6.25 9.02 -1.66
CA LEU A 21 6.98 7.97 -2.37
C LEU A 21 7.03 6.67 -1.56
N PHE A 22 7.38 6.74 -0.29
CA PHE A 22 7.45 5.56 0.56
C PHE A 22 6.08 4.92 0.79
N MET A 23 5.04 5.73 0.94
CA MET A 23 3.67 5.22 1.06
C MET A 23 3.18 4.57 -0.24
N ALA A 24 3.58 5.09 -1.40
CA ALA A 24 3.29 4.48 -2.69
C ALA A 24 4.01 3.13 -2.85
N ILE A 25 5.27 3.05 -2.44
CA ILE A 25 6.05 1.81 -2.46
C ILE A 25 5.44 0.79 -1.50
N GLU A 26 5.11 1.19 -0.28
CA GLU A 26 4.52 0.32 0.74
C GLU A 26 3.16 -0.23 0.31
N SER A 27 2.32 0.60 -0.30
CA SER A 27 1.00 0.19 -0.79
C SER A 27 1.04 -0.60 -2.10
N SER A 28 2.19 -0.63 -2.78
CA SER A 28 2.41 -1.50 -3.93
C SER A 28 2.75 -2.93 -3.47
N PHE A 29 3.17 -3.78 -4.39
CA PHE A 29 3.56 -5.18 -4.09
C PHE A 29 4.90 -5.30 -3.34
N ILE A 30 5.62 -4.20 -3.09
CA ILE A 30 6.90 -4.23 -2.37
C ILE A 30 6.61 -4.13 -0.87
N PRO A 31 7.00 -5.13 -0.05
CA PRO A 31 6.78 -5.09 1.39
C PRO A 31 7.74 -4.09 2.04
N PHE A 32 7.25 -2.91 2.32
CA PHE A 32 7.98 -1.90 3.07
C PHE A 32 7.14 -1.49 4.30
N PRO A 33 7.71 -1.54 5.51
CA PRO A 33 6.97 -1.23 6.71
C PRO A 33 6.69 0.27 6.81
N SER A 34 5.43 0.67 6.73
CA SER A 34 4.98 2.06 6.92
C SER A 34 5.33 2.61 8.31
N GLU A 35 5.52 1.73 9.27
CA GLU A 35 5.93 2.06 10.64
C GLU A 35 7.29 2.77 10.70
N VAL A 36 8.10 2.65 9.65
CA VAL A 36 9.41 3.32 9.54
C VAL A 36 9.27 4.75 9.03
N VAL A 37 8.19 5.08 8.33
CA VAL A 37 8.01 6.37 7.64
C VAL A 37 6.95 7.24 8.31
N VAL A 38 5.78 6.70 8.59
CA VAL A 38 4.64 7.48 9.09
C VAL A 38 4.87 8.06 10.49
N PRO A 39 5.33 7.29 11.50
CA PRO A 39 5.58 7.83 12.83
C PRO A 39 6.66 8.92 12.85
N PRO A 40 7.83 8.77 12.19
CA PRO A 40 8.81 9.84 12.11
C PRO A 40 8.30 11.09 11.40
N ALA A 41 7.49 10.92 10.34
CA ALA A 41 6.88 12.04 9.63
C ALA A 41 5.88 12.79 10.50
N ALA A 42 5.05 12.07 11.24
CA ALA A 42 4.10 12.63 12.19
C ALA A 42 4.84 13.36 13.32
N TRP A 43 5.87 12.75 13.88
CA TRP A 43 6.71 13.36 14.90
C TRP A 43 7.33 14.70 14.41
N LYS A 44 7.94 14.66 13.24
CA LYS A 44 8.53 15.84 12.62
C LYS A 44 7.49 16.94 12.34
N ALA A 45 6.29 16.56 11.94
CA ALA A 45 5.19 17.51 11.70
C ALA A 45 4.64 18.15 12.99
N MET A 46 4.88 17.56 14.15
CA MET A 46 4.51 18.12 15.45
C MET A 46 5.52 19.18 15.94
N ASP A 47 6.73 19.21 15.37
CA ASP A 47 7.73 20.23 15.68
C ASP A 47 7.45 21.50 14.88
N PRO A 48 7.14 22.63 15.54
CA PRO A 48 6.89 23.91 14.85
C PRO A 48 8.06 24.40 13.98
N ALA A 49 9.29 24.01 14.34
CA ALA A 49 10.50 24.38 13.60
C ALA A 49 10.66 23.62 12.28
N SER A 50 9.94 22.49 12.11
CA SER A 50 10.07 21.64 10.91
C SER A 50 9.41 22.23 9.66
N GLY A 51 8.44 23.14 9.82
CA GLY A 51 7.63 23.69 8.74
C GLY A 51 6.66 22.67 8.11
N MET A 52 6.55 21.47 8.67
CA MET A 52 5.63 20.42 8.19
C MET A 52 4.29 20.50 8.93
N ASN A 53 3.20 20.33 8.20
CA ASN A 53 1.85 20.29 8.77
C ASN A 53 1.39 18.85 8.90
N PHE A 54 0.91 18.49 10.09
CA PHE A 54 0.43 17.12 10.38
C PHE A 54 -0.70 16.68 9.45
N LEU A 55 -1.66 17.56 9.18
CA LEU A 55 -2.76 17.26 8.25
C LEU A 55 -2.27 17.03 6.82
N LEU A 56 -1.29 17.81 6.37
CA LEU A 56 -0.69 17.61 5.05
C LEU A 56 0.10 16.30 4.96
N VAL A 57 0.75 15.87 6.03
CA VAL A 57 1.41 14.55 6.09
C VAL A 57 0.39 13.44 5.88
N ILE A 58 -0.76 13.51 6.56
CA ILE A 58 -1.83 12.52 6.37
C ILE A 58 -2.34 12.52 4.93
N VAL A 59 -2.64 13.70 4.37
CA VAL A 59 -3.14 13.82 2.99
C VAL A 59 -2.14 13.25 1.99
N VAL A 60 -0.87 13.61 2.12
CA VAL A 60 0.19 13.17 1.21
C VAL A 60 0.47 11.66 1.36
N ALA A 61 0.43 11.14 2.58
CA ALA A 61 0.55 9.70 2.84
C ALA A 61 -0.61 8.92 2.21
N THR A 62 -1.84 9.42 2.33
CA THR A 62 -3.02 8.82 1.70
C THR A 62 -2.92 8.85 0.18
N ILE A 63 -2.51 9.96 -0.43
CA ILE A 63 -2.28 10.04 -1.88
C ILE A 63 -1.21 9.02 -2.32
N GLY A 64 -0.12 8.90 -1.57
CA GLY A 64 0.91 7.89 -1.83
C GLY A 64 0.35 6.47 -1.78
N ALA A 65 -0.43 6.16 -0.76
CA ALA A 65 -1.10 4.86 -0.63
C ALA A 65 -2.08 4.58 -1.78
N ASP A 66 -2.84 5.57 -2.22
CA ASP A 66 -3.74 5.46 -3.36
C ASP A 66 -2.98 5.18 -4.66
N ILE A 67 -1.85 5.85 -4.89
CA ILE A 67 -0.98 5.62 -6.06
C ILE A 67 -0.46 4.18 -6.05
N GLY A 68 0.04 3.68 -4.93
CA GLY A 68 0.51 2.30 -4.79
C GLY A 68 -0.61 1.27 -5.04
N ALA A 69 -1.79 1.52 -4.48
CA ALA A 69 -2.98 0.69 -4.70
C ALA A 69 -3.43 0.68 -6.17
N LEU A 70 -3.36 1.82 -6.85
CA LEU A 70 -3.65 1.93 -8.28
C LEU A 70 -2.68 1.11 -9.13
N ILE A 71 -1.40 1.13 -8.80
CA ILE A 71 -0.39 0.31 -9.49
C ILE A 71 -0.80 -1.17 -9.40
N ASN A 72 -1.11 -1.67 -8.20
CA ASN A 72 -1.56 -3.05 -8.01
C ASN A 72 -2.87 -3.36 -8.72
N TYR A 73 -3.82 -2.43 -8.70
CA TYR A 73 -5.11 -2.58 -9.39
C TYR A 73 -4.92 -2.73 -10.90
N TYR A 74 -4.15 -1.85 -11.52
CA TYR A 74 -3.92 -1.90 -12.96
C TYR A 74 -3.06 -3.09 -13.37
N LEU A 75 -2.06 -3.44 -12.57
CA LEU A 75 -1.27 -4.65 -12.81
C LEU A 75 -2.16 -5.88 -12.79
N ALA A 76 -3.02 -6.02 -11.77
CA ALA A 76 -3.94 -7.14 -11.67
C ALA A 76 -4.92 -7.19 -12.84
N LYS A 77 -5.48 -6.05 -13.24
CA LYS A 77 -6.40 -5.94 -14.36
C LYS A 77 -5.76 -6.27 -15.70
N TRP A 78 -4.50 -5.88 -15.89
CA TRP A 78 -3.76 -6.06 -17.14
C TRP A 78 -3.19 -7.48 -17.28
N VAL A 79 -2.66 -8.00 -16.21
CA VAL A 79 -1.90 -9.25 -16.16
C VAL A 79 -2.83 -10.46 -16.06
N GLY A 80 -3.90 -10.35 -15.30
CA GLY A 80 -4.87 -11.43 -15.09
C GLY A 80 -4.41 -12.48 -14.08
N ARG A 81 -5.36 -13.33 -13.67
CA ARG A 81 -5.15 -14.39 -12.65
C ARG A 81 -3.97 -15.33 -12.94
N PRO A 82 -3.82 -15.92 -14.13
CA PRO A 82 -2.77 -16.92 -14.36
C PRO A 82 -1.37 -16.41 -14.10
N ILE A 83 -1.10 -15.15 -14.45
CA ILE A 83 0.22 -14.55 -14.29
C ILE A 83 0.45 -14.12 -12.84
N ILE A 84 -0.58 -13.62 -12.15
CA ILE A 84 -0.50 -13.29 -10.72
C ILE A 84 -0.19 -14.53 -9.88
N TYR A 85 -0.84 -15.65 -10.14
CA TYR A 85 -0.56 -16.91 -9.45
C TYR A 85 0.84 -17.44 -9.76
N ARG A 86 1.29 -17.33 -11.01
CA ARG A 86 2.68 -17.64 -11.38
C ARG A 86 3.69 -16.78 -10.64
N PHE A 87 3.40 -15.49 -10.51
CA PHE A 87 4.25 -14.58 -9.75
C PHE A 87 4.27 -14.93 -8.27
N ALA A 88 3.11 -15.24 -7.67
CA ALA A 88 3.01 -15.67 -6.27
C ALA A 88 3.79 -16.96 -5.99
N ASP A 89 3.81 -17.89 -6.95
CA ASP A 89 4.58 -19.14 -6.86
C ASP A 89 6.08 -18.95 -7.18
N SER A 90 6.49 -17.76 -7.63
CA SER A 90 7.88 -17.48 -7.98
C SER A 90 8.73 -17.09 -6.76
N ARG A 91 10.07 -17.22 -6.89
CA ARG A 91 11.01 -16.75 -5.87
C ARG A 91 10.84 -15.28 -5.54
N ILE A 92 10.57 -14.45 -6.55
CA ILE A 92 10.37 -13.01 -6.40
C ILE A 92 9.09 -12.74 -5.62
N GLY A 93 8.01 -13.47 -5.89
CA GLY A 93 6.77 -13.37 -5.14
C GLY A 93 6.98 -13.69 -3.65
N HIS A 94 7.68 -14.78 -3.35
CA HIS A 94 8.00 -15.14 -1.97
C HIS A 94 8.89 -14.10 -1.27
N MET A 95 9.86 -13.50 -1.97
CA MET A 95 10.66 -12.38 -1.44
C MET A 95 9.81 -11.13 -1.15
N CYS A 96 8.76 -10.91 -1.92
CA CYS A 96 7.79 -9.83 -1.72
C CYS A 96 6.70 -10.18 -0.70
N LEU A 97 6.80 -11.32 -0.01
CA LEU A 97 5.79 -11.85 0.92
C LEU A 97 4.42 -12.07 0.27
N ILE A 98 4.40 -12.24 -1.05
CA ILE A 98 3.20 -12.56 -1.83
C ILE A 98 3.22 -14.05 -2.12
N ASP A 99 2.40 -14.78 -1.37
CA ASP A 99 2.21 -16.22 -1.57
C ASP A 99 0.84 -16.48 -2.18
N ARG A 100 0.72 -17.61 -2.89
CA ARG A 100 -0.54 -18.04 -3.48
C ARG A 100 -1.69 -18.07 -2.47
N GLU A 101 -1.43 -18.62 -1.28
CA GLU A 101 -2.40 -18.68 -0.19
C GLU A 101 -2.94 -17.31 0.21
N LYS A 102 -2.06 -16.30 0.27
CA LYS A 102 -2.44 -14.92 0.60
C LYS A 102 -3.29 -14.28 -0.48
N VAL A 103 -2.96 -14.53 -1.74
CA VAL A 103 -3.77 -14.05 -2.89
C VAL A 103 -5.15 -14.69 -2.86
N GLU A 104 -5.23 -16.00 -2.66
CA GLU A 104 -6.50 -16.73 -2.54
C GLU A 104 -7.34 -16.23 -1.37
N THR A 105 -6.72 -15.98 -0.22
CA THR A 105 -7.38 -15.40 0.96
C THR A 105 -7.95 -14.02 0.65
N ALA A 106 -7.20 -13.17 -0.03
CA ALA A 106 -7.66 -11.85 -0.42
C ALA A 106 -8.82 -11.91 -1.43
N GLU A 107 -8.74 -12.82 -2.41
CA GLU A 107 -9.83 -13.03 -3.38
C GLU A 107 -11.11 -13.57 -2.70
N GLU A 108 -10.97 -14.51 -1.77
CA GLU A 108 -12.10 -15.04 -1.02
C GLU A 108 -12.74 -13.98 -0.14
N TYR A 109 -11.95 -13.17 0.53
CA TYR A 109 -12.42 -12.05 1.32
C TYR A 109 -13.16 -11.02 0.47
N PHE A 110 -12.64 -10.70 -0.70
CA PHE A 110 -13.30 -9.82 -1.66
C PHE A 110 -14.62 -10.41 -2.18
N ARG A 111 -14.65 -11.71 -2.48
CA ARG A 111 -15.86 -12.39 -2.91
C ARG A 111 -16.96 -12.39 -1.85
N LYS A 112 -16.60 -12.53 -0.57
CA LYS A 112 -17.55 -12.52 0.56
C LYS A 112 -18.11 -11.12 0.85
N HIS A 113 -17.26 -10.09 0.79
CA HIS A 113 -17.59 -8.75 1.25
C HIS A 113 -17.82 -7.75 0.10
N GLY A 114 -17.58 -8.15 -1.14
CA GLY A 114 -17.74 -7.29 -2.32
C GLY A 114 -16.83 -6.06 -2.29
N ALA A 115 -17.31 -4.96 -2.82
CA ALA A 115 -16.55 -3.72 -2.91
C ALA A 115 -16.16 -3.14 -1.53
N ALA A 116 -17.00 -3.34 -0.50
CA ALA A 116 -16.71 -2.92 0.87
C ALA A 116 -15.47 -3.61 1.45
N SER A 117 -15.08 -4.79 0.92
CA SER A 117 -13.86 -5.49 1.31
C SER A 117 -12.60 -4.64 1.09
N THR A 118 -12.63 -3.69 0.17
CA THR A 118 -11.50 -2.78 -0.06
C THR A 118 -11.24 -1.90 1.16
N ILE A 119 -12.28 -1.45 1.86
CA ILE A 119 -12.13 -0.69 3.12
C ILE A 119 -11.63 -1.61 4.24
N PHE A 120 -12.40 -2.67 4.50
CA PHE A 120 -12.11 -3.55 5.64
C PHE A 120 -10.84 -4.37 5.44
N GLY A 121 -10.53 -4.77 4.20
CA GLY A 121 -9.31 -5.49 3.86
C GLY A 121 -8.05 -4.68 4.14
N ARG A 122 -8.11 -3.36 4.02
CA ARG A 122 -6.97 -2.49 4.35
C ARG A 122 -6.71 -2.39 5.86
N LEU A 123 -7.70 -2.66 6.68
CA LEU A 123 -7.55 -2.72 8.14
C LEU A 123 -6.91 -4.03 8.60
N VAL A 124 -6.92 -5.06 7.76
CA VAL A 124 -6.31 -6.35 8.07
C VAL A 124 -4.89 -6.40 7.50
N PRO A 125 -3.83 -6.43 8.33
CA PRO A 125 -2.44 -6.33 7.86
C PRO A 125 -2.06 -7.35 6.78
N ALA A 126 -2.54 -8.59 6.88
CA ALA A 126 -2.26 -9.65 5.91
C ALA A 126 -2.93 -9.44 4.55
N VAL A 127 -4.02 -8.68 4.50
CA VAL A 127 -4.87 -8.51 3.31
C VAL A 127 -4.68 -7.13 2.67
N ARG A 128 -4.28 -6.13 3.44
CA ARG A 128 -4.26 -4.72 3.03
C ARG A 128 -3.48 -4.43 1.74
N GLN A 129 -2.35 -5.09 1.53
CA GLN A 129 -1.54 -4.92 0.32
C GLN A 129 -2.14 -5.66 -0.88
N LEU A 130 -2.77 -6.81 -0.62
CA LEU A 130 -3.23 -7.71 -1.66
C LEU A 130 -4.67 -7.46 -2.09
N ILE A 131 -5.46 -6.68 -1.32
CA ILE A 131 -6.88 -6.45 -1.63
C ILE A 131 -7.10 -5.71 -2.96
N SER A 132 -6.12 -4.97 -3.44
CA SER A 132 -6.15 -4.31 -4.74
C SER A 132 -6.10 -5.29 -5.90
N ILE A 133 -5.55 -6.48 -5.71
CA ILE A 133 -5.45 -7.53 -6.73
C ILE A 133 -6.84 -8.07 -7.09
N PRO A 134 -7.64 -8.61 -6.15
CA PRO A 134 -9.00 -9.06 -6.49
C PRO A 134 -9.91 -7.93 -6.96
N ALA A 135 -9.72 -6.70 -6.48
CA ALA A 135 -10.46 -5.54 -6.99
C ALA A 135 -10.14 -5.28 -8.47
N GLY A 136 -8.88 -5.36 -8.87
CA GLY A 136 -8.46 -5.24 -10.27
C GLY A 136 -8.93 -6.40 -11.13
N LEU A 137 -8.83 -7.64 -10.64
CA LEU A 137 -9.27 -8.86 -11.34
C LEU A 137 -10.78 -8.92 -11.56
N SER A 138 -11.56 -8.42 -10.60
CA SER A 138 -13.03 -8.36 -10.73
C SER A 138 -13.51 -7.26 -11.65
N GLY A 139 -12.63 -6.35 -12.11
CA GLY A 139 -13.01 -5.20 -12.90
C GLY A 139 -13.84 -4.17 -12.13
N MET A 140 -13.64 -4.06 -10.84
CA MET A 140 -14.32 -3.07 -9.99
C MET A 140 -14.15 -1.66 -10.57
N HIS A 141 -15.22 -0.85 -10.52
CA HIS A 141 -15.17 0.53 -11.02
C HIS A 141 -14.11 1.35 -10.28
N LEU A 142 -13.23 2.01 -11.04
CA LEU A 142 -12.07 2.74 -10.51
C LEU A 142 -12.45 3.78 -9.45
N GLY A 143 -13.53 4.53 -9.68
CA GLY A 143 -14.01 5.53 -8.73
C GLY A 143 -14.43 4.94 -7.38
N LYS A 144 -15.09 3.79 -7.38
CA LYS A 144 -15.44 3.06 -6.15
C LYS A 144 -14.18 2.53 -5.46
N PHE A 145 -13.26 1.95 -6.24
CA PHE A 145 -11.99 1.46 -5.72
C PHE A 145 -11.19 2.55 -5.02
N LEU A 146 -11.03 3.71 -5.68
CA LEU A 146 -10.31 4.85 -5.10
C LEU A 146 -10.99 5.38 -3.84
N SER A 147 -12.32 5.59 -3.87
CA SER A 147 -13.06 6.08 -2.71
C SER A 147 -12.88 5.17 -1.49
N TYR A 148 -13.02 3.88 -1.68
CA TYR A 148 -12.85 2.91 -0.60
C TYR A 148 -11.40 2.77 -0.15
N THR A 149 -10.45 2.91 -1.07
CA THR A 149 -9.02 2.91 -0.75
C THR A 149 -8.64 4.12 0.09
N THR A 150 -9.08 5.31 -0.32
CA THR A 150 -8.84 6.57 0.42
C THR A 150 -9.45 6.53 1.83
N ILE A 151 -10.66 5.99 1.98
CA ILE A 151 -11.29 5.86 3.30
C ILE A 151 -10.55 4.84 4.17
N GLY A 152 -10.04 3.76 3.59
CA GLY A 152 -9.33 2.70 4.31
C GLY A 152 -7.83 2.96 4.54
N ALA A 153 -7.30 4.00 3.94
CA ALA A 153 -5.86 4.34 4.04
C ALA A 153 -5.51 5.10 5.33
#